data_877965fae13480b17f145a8b43a33525
#
_entry.id   877965fae13480b17f145a8b43a33525
#
_cell.length_a   1.000
_cell.length_b   1.000
_cell.length_c   1.000
_cell.angle_alpha   90.00
_cell.angle_beta   90.00
_cell.angle_gamma   90.00
#
_symmetry.space_group_name_H-M   'P 1'
#
loop_
_entity.id
_entity.type
_entity.pdbx_description
1 polymer ?
#
loop_
_entity_poly.entity_id
_entity_poly.type
_entity_poly.pdbx_seq_one_letter_code
_entity_poly.pdbx_strand_id
1 'polypeptide(L)'
;PVIWTLHDCWAVTGGCTHFVYNKCENWKTGCYRCPRCGNSDTGGELKGVFRTMPWVLRKKEAYITSVPNLTFVTVSEWLSGVVRSSVVGSVPVQVISNGVDSTRFYPRTDIQAIKQKYGCGNRFMIVGVSSHWSVSKGLYDYYKLRELLPADQFVVVLVGITSEQKNNIPDGIIGVERTENLDELALIYSAADVVTSLSYQETFGLTIVEGFACGTPAVVYDNTALPELVDSDTGLVVETGNMERLAEAIRQVCKTGKSFYSQACREVAQTRYDKFCQYEKYVELYEQALVPKKV
;
A
#
# COMPACT_ATOMS: atom_id res chain seq x y z
N PRO A 1 -27.99 -5.02 11.60
CA PRO A 1 -26.95 -5.13 10.57
C PRO A 1 -25.56 -4.98 11.16
N VAL A 2 -24.56 -5.67 10.58
CA VAL A 2 -23.15 -5.54 10.90
C VAL A 2 -22.39 -5.16 9.64
N ILE A 3 -21.59 -4.10 9.72
CA ILE A 3 -20.69 -3.70 8.64
C ILE A 3 -19.27 -3.85 9.17
N TRP A 4 -18.47 -4.67 8.46
CA TRP A 4 -17.11 -4.97 8.88
C TRP A 4 -16.12 -4.59 7.80
N THR A 5 -15.35 -3.51 8.04
CA THR A 5 -14.31 -3.07 7.12
C THR A 5 -13.04 -3.90 7.30
N LEU A 6 -12.55 -4.43 6.20
CA LEU A 6 -11.32 -5.22 6.12
C LEU A 6 -10.18 -4.38 5.55
N HIS A 7 -9.09 -4.27 6.31
CA HIS A 7 -7.85 -3.62 5.90
C HIS A 7 -6.73 -4.62 5.60
N ASP A 8 -6.97 -5.90 5.86
CA ASP A 8 -6.05 -7.01 5.60
C ASP A 8 -6.81 -8.32 5.31
N CYS A 9 -6.08 -9.41 5.12
CA CYS A 9 -6.64 -10.72 4.79
C CYS A 9 -6.93 -11.58 6.02
N TRP A 10 -6.80 -11.07 7.26
CA TRP A 10 -6.93 -11.89 8.47
C TRP A 10 -8.29 -12.57 8.59
N ALA A 11 -9.37 -11.89 8.23
CA ALA A 11 -10.72 -12.44 8.31
C ALA A 11 -10.91 -13.71 7.47
N VAL A 12 -10.21 -13.79 6.32
CA VAL A 12 -10.37 -14.85 5.31
C VAL A 12 -9.26 -15.90 5.33
N THR A 13 -8.34 -15.82 6.28
CA THR A 13 -7.21 -16.77 6.44
C THR A 13 -7.24 -17.44 7.80
N GLY A 14 -6.42 -18.46 8.01
CA GLY A 14 -6.24 -19.09 9.34
C GLY A 14 -5.60 -18.16 10.38
N GLY A 15 -4.85 -17.12 9.96
CA GLY A 15 -4.16 -16.20 10.86
C GLY A 15 -3.23 -15.21 10.17
N CYS A 16 -3.14 -15.27 8.83
CA CYS A 16 -2.28 -14.37 8.08
C CYS A 16 -2.99 -13.06 7.75
N THR A 17 -2.36 -11.93 7.99
CA THR A 17 -2.80 -10.61 7.51
C THR A 17 -2.52 -10.44 6.02
N HIS A 18 -1.48 -11.11 5.52
CA HIS A 18 -1.10 -11.17 4.10
C HIS A 18 -0.55 -12.57 3.77
N PHE A 19 -0.65 -12.98 2.52
CA PHE A 19 -0.24 -14.30 2.05
C PHE A 19 0.50 -14.30 0.70
N VAL A 20 0.43 -13.17 -0.04
CA VAL A 20 0.93 -13.09 -1.43
C VAL A 20 2.44 -13.26 -1.49
N TYR A 21 3.20 -12.59 -0.62
CA TYR A 21 4.66 -12.72 -0.56
C TYR A 21 5.11 -14.18 -0.41
N ASN A 22 4.36 -14.98 0.35
CA ASN A 22 4.62 -16.41 0.54
C ASN A 22 3.98 -17.29 -0.55
N LYS A 23 3.38 -16.74 -1.59
CA LYS A 23 2.68 -17.43 -2.69
C LYS A 23 1.70 -18.50 -2.17
N CYS A 24 0.98 -18.20 -1.08
CA CYS A 24 0.11 -19.15 -0.40
C CYS A 24 -1.31 -19.10 -0.96
N GLU A 25 -1.81 -20.24 -1.43
CA GLU A 25 -3.19 -20.42 -1.92
C GLU A 25 -4.06 -21.22 -0.94
N ASN A 26 -3.50 -21.68 0.17
CA ASN A 26 -4.19 -22.60 1.10
C ASN A 26 -5.38 -21.97 1.81
N TRP A 27 -5.46 -20.65 1.89
CA TRP A 27 -6.59 -19.92 2.46
C TRP A 27 -7.91 -20.16 1.71
N LYS A 28 -7.86 -20.51 0.43
CA LYS A 28 -9.04 -20.85 -0.38
C LYS A 28 -9.69 -22.17 0.02
N THR A 29 -8.90 -23.09 0.58
CA THR A 29 -9.33 -24.49 0.82
C THR A 29 -9.22 -24.96 2.26
N GLY A 30 -8.81 -24.08 3.20
CA GLY A 30 -8.81 -24.41 4.62
C GLY A 30 -7.50 -24.24 5.37
N CYS A 31 -6.50 -23.60 4.78
CA CYS A 31 -5.19 -23.32 5.41
C CYS A 31 -4.40 -24.58 5.82
N TYR A 32 -4.56 -25.68 5.09
CA TYR A 32 -3.77 -26.91 5.32
C TYR A 32 -2.33 -26.73 4.80
N ARG A 33 -1.33 -27.31 5.50
CA ARG A 33 0.09 -27.27 5.10
C ARG A 33 0.62 -25.86 4.85
N CYS A 34 0.51 -25.00 5.87
CA CYS A 34 0.91 -23.61 5.78
C CYS A 34 2.40 -23.41 5.42
N PRO A 35 2.75 -22.75 4.30
CA PRO A 35 4.15 -22.54 3.90
C PRO A 35 4.89 -21.55 4.80
N ARG A 36 4.17 -20.64 5.45
CA ARG A 36 4.74 -19.67 6.40
C ARG A 36 5.30 -20.34 7.66
N CYS A 37 4.84 -21.52 7.92
CA CYS A 37 5.15 -22.28 9.12
C CYS A 37 6.51 -22.99 9.09
N GLY A 38 7.19 -22.97 7.95
CA GLY A 38 8.54 -23.51 7.79
C GLY A 38 9.64 -22.46 7.62
N ASN A 39 9.30 -21.18 7.41
CA ASN A 39 10.28 -20.14 7.10
C ASN A 39 10.45 -19.17 8.27
N SER A 40 11.66 -19.14 8.85
CA SER A 40 12.08 -18.24 9.94
C SER A 40 12.15 -16.76 9.53
N ASP A 41 12.18 -16.45 8.23
CA ASP A 41 12.46 -15.09 7.73
C ASP A 41 11.26 -14.13 7.73
N THR A 42 10.09 -14.59 8.11
CA THR A 42 8.87 -13.76 8.11
C THR A 42 8.46 -13.22 9.48
N GLY A 43 9.39 -13.21 10.47
CA GLY A 43 9.13 -12.63 11.81
C GLY A 43 7.97 -13.27 12.57
N GLY A 44 7.49 -14.43 12.16
CA GLY A 44 6.32 -15.07 12.73
C GLY A 44 6.67 -15.96 13.91
N GLU A 45 6.49 -15.45 15.12
CA GLU A 45 6.57 -16.17 16.41
C GLU A 45 5.52 -17.29 16.60
N LEU A 46 4.99 -17.86 15.53
CA LEU A 46 3.93 -18.88 15.60
C LEU A 46 4.48 -20.32 15.54
N LYS A 47 5.73 -20.53 15.97
CA LYS A 47 6.27 -21.89 16.17
C LYS A 47 5.39 -22.63 17.18
N GLY A 48 4.59 -23.59 16.71
CA GLY A 48 3.74 -24.44 17.53
C GLY A 48 2.22 -24.33 17.29
N VAL A 49 1.75 -23.29 16.59
CA VAL A 49 0.31 -23.06 16.33
C VAL A 49 -0.18 -23.71 15.02
N PHE A 50 0.65 -24.39 14.30
CA PHE A 50 0.50 -24.81 12.89
C PHE A 50 -0.60 -25.82 12.62
N ARG A 51 -0.89 -26.68 13.61
CA ARG A 51 -1.99 -27.64 13.49
C ARG A 51 -3.37 -27.00 13.69
N THR A 52 -3.39 -25.77 14.19
CA THR A 52 -4.64 -25.06 14.54
C THR A 52 -5.18 -24.17 13.42
N MET A 53 -4.38 -23.80 12.43
CA MET A 53 -4.80 -22.87 11.36
C MET A 53 -6.04 -23.33 10.58
N PRO A 54 -6.16 -24.61 10.16
CA PRO A 54 -7.38 -25.12 9.53
C PRO A 54 -8.60 -25.05 10.47
N TRP A 55 -8.39 -25.33 11.75
CA TRP A 55 -9.45 -25.24 12.75
C TRP A 55 -9.87 -23.77 12.97
N VAL A 56 -8.91 -22.85 13.08
CA VAL A 56 -9.18 -21.39 13.21
C VAL A 56 -9.97 -20.88 12.01
N LEU A 57 -9.56 -21.24 10.80
CA LEU A 57 -10.28 -20.80 9.59
C LEU A 57 -11.71 -21.34 9.55
N ARG A 58 -11.91 -22.62 9.86
CA ARG A 58 -13.27 -23.22 9.95
C ARG A 58 -14.14 -22.55 11.02
N LYS A 59 -13.53 -22.17 12.17
CA LYS A 59 -14.26 -21.43 13.20
C LYS A 59 -14.63 -20.02 12.74
N LYS A 60 -13.71 -19.32 12.07
CA LYS A 60 -14.00 -18.02 11.47
C LYS A 60 -15.14 -18.13 10.45
N GLU A 61 -15.06 -19.09 9.53
CA GLU A 61 -16.12 -19.36 8.55
C GLU A 61 -17.48 -19.54 9.24
N ALA A 62 -17.56 -20.47 10.21
CA ALA A 62 -18.79 -20.76 10.92
C ALA A 62 -19.36 -19.53 11.66
N TYR A 63 -18.51 -18.77 12.35
CA TYR A 63 -18.96 -17.57 13.07
C TYR A 63 -19.34 -16.44 12.13
N ILE A 64 -18.52 -16.14 11.12
CA ILE A 64 -18.75 -15.04 10.17
C ILE A 64 -20.04 -15.29 9.38
N THR A 65 -20.23 -16.50 8.85
CA THR A 65 -21.42 -16.84 8.05
C THR A 65 -22.71 -16.95 8.89
N SER A 66 -22.59 -17.12 10.21
CA SER A 66 -23.75 -17.14 11.12
C SER A 66 -24.23 -15.73 11.53
N VAL A 67 -23.45 -14.67 11.27
CA VAL A 67 -23.84 -13.30 11.61
C VAL A 67 -24.94 -12.82 10.64
N PRO A 68 -26.17 -12.56 11.13
CA PRO A 68 -27.23 -12.09 10.26
C PRO A 68 -26.94 -10.65 9.78
N ASN A 69 -27.27 -10.37 8.51
CA ASN A 69 -27.10 -9.04 7.90
C ASN A 69 -25.68 -8.47 8.05
N LEU A 70 -24.66 -9.34 7.90
CA LEU A 70 -23.27 -8.94 7.80
C LEU A 70 -22.98 -8.49 6.36
N THR A 71 -22.29 -7.36 6.22
CA THR A 71 -21.69 -6.89 4.97
C THR A 71 -20.22 -6.60 5.22
N PHE A 72 -19.34 -7.14 4.39
CA PHE A 72 -17.95 -6.73 4.36
C PHE A 72 -17.78 -5.45 3.55
N VAL A 73 -16.89 -4.59 3.99
CA VAL A 73 -16.32 -3.50 3.20
C VAL A 73 -14.85 -3.79 2.99
N THR A 74 -14.38 -3.72 1.75
CA THR A 74 -12.96 -3.87 1.41
C THR A 74 -12.42 -2.59 0.84
N VAL A 75 -11.13 -2.34 1.06
CA VAL A 75 -10.49 -1.07 0.68
C VAL A 75 -9.98 -1.05 -0.77
N SER A 76 -10.12 -2.17 -1.49
CA SER A 76 -9.73 -2.32 -2.90
C SER A 76 -10.53 -3.44 -3.58
N GLU A 77 -10.57 -3.44 -4.91
CA GLU A 77 -11.17 -4.52 -5.69
C GLU A 77 -10.38 -5.81 -5.52
N TRP A 78 -9.04 -5.72 -5.44
CA TRP A 78 -8.21 -6.88 -5.15
C TRP A 78 -8.63 -7.59 -3.86
N LEU A 79 -8.78 -6.85 -2.76
CA LEU A 79 -9.19 -7.44 -1.48
C LEU A 79 -10.62 -7.98 -1.55
N SER A 80 -11.51 -7.32 -2.30
CA SER A 80 -12.86 -7.80 -2.58
C SER A 80 -12.82 -9.16 -3.32
N GLY A 81 -11.98 -9.29 -4.33
CA GLY A 81 -11.73 -10.54 -5.04
C GLY A 81 -11.23 -11.65 -4.12
N VAL A 82 -10.31 -11.32 -3.20
CA VAL A 82 -9.83 -12.24 -2.17
C VAL A 82 -10.96 -12.73 -1.28
N VAL A 83 -11.81 -11.82 -0.75
CA VAL A 83 -12.94 -12.18 0.11
C VAL A 83 -13.91 -13.10 -0.64
N ARG A 84 -14.31 -12.73 -1.86
CA ARG A 84 -15.24 -13.51 -2.68
C ARG A 84 -14.73 -14.91 -3.02
N SER A 85 -13.41 -15.07 -3.11
CA SER A 85 -12.76 -16.35 -3.40
C SER A 85 -12.47 -17.19 -2.14
N SER A 86 -12.82 -16.71 -0.97
CA SER A 86 -12.52 -17.34 0.32
C SER A 86 -13.68 -18.21 0.83
N VAL A 87 -13.44 -18.91 1.93
CA VAL A 87 -14.47 -19.71 2.63
C VAL A 87 -15.67 -18.89 3.12
N VAL A 88 -15.54 -17.57 3.23
CA VAL A 88 -16.62 -16.63 3.62
C VAL A 88 -17.18 -15.85 2.43
N GLY A 89 -16.88 -16.27 1.21
CA GLY A 89 -17.26 -15.56 -0.03
C GLY A 89 -18.78 -15.40 -0.27
N SER A 90 -19.62 -16.08 0.50
CA SER A 90 -21.08 -15.91 0.49
C SER A 90 -21.55 -14.62 1.18
N VAL A 91 -20.71 -13.99 2.01
CA VAL A 91 -21.04 -12.73 2.68
C VAL A 91 -21.00 -11.59 1.66
N PRO A 92 -22.01 -10.71 1.60
CA PRO A 92 -22.00 -9.53 0.75
C PRO A 92 -20.76 -8.67 0.95
N VAL A 93 -20.17 -8.18 -0.15
CA VAL A 93 -18.97 -7.33 -0.14
C VAL A 93 -19.22 -6.06 -0.94
N GLN A 94 -18.88 -4.92 -0.33
CA GLN A 94 -18.78 -3.62 -1.00
C GLN A 94 -17.34 -3.12 -0.99
N VAL A 95 -16.96 -2.33 -2.00
CA VAL A 95 -15.65 -1.69 -2.04
C VAL A 95 -15.81 -0.22 -1.70
N ILE A 96 -15.16 0.21 -0.61
CA ILE A 96 -15.01 1.62 -0.23
C ILE A 96 -13.53 1.83 0.07
N SER A 97 -12.86 2.55 -0.82
CA SER A 97 -11.42 2.79 -0.73
C SER A 97 -11.05 3.61 0.51
N ASN A 98 -9.81 3.50 0.96
CA ASN A 98 -9.29 4.44 1.95
C ASN A 98 -9.27 5.85 1.35
N GLY A 99 -9.51 6.86 2.20
CA GLY A 99 -9.47 8.25 1.80
C GLY A 99 -8.19 8.95 2.25
N VAL A 100 -7.72 9.91 1.42
CA VAL A 100 -6.64 10.82 1.76
C VAL A 100 -7.20 12.16 2.23
N ASP A 101 -6.53 12.78 3.19
CA ASP A 101 -6.87 14.14 3.65
C ASP A 101 -6.29 15.19 2.70
N SER A 102 -7.04 15.58 1.68
CA SER A 102 -6.64 16.58 0.68
C SER A 102 -6.44 17.99 1.27
N THR A 103 -6.84 18.24 2.54
CA THR A 103 -6.56 19.48 3.25
C THR A 103 -5.17 19.50 3.89
N ARG A 104 -4.58 18.33 4.10
CA ARG A 104 -3.22 18.16 4.62
C ARG A 104 -2.22 17.79 3.53
N PHE A 105 -2.58 16.86 2.66
CA PHE A 105 -1.78 16.47 1.52
C PHE A 105 -2.19 17.28 0.29
N TYR A 106 -1.36 18.25 -0.07
CA TYR A 106 -1.50 19.08 -1.25
C TYR A 106 -0.11 19.59 -1.67
N PRO A 107 0.08 20.04 -2.92
CA PRO A 107 1.38 20.53 -3.39
C PRO A 107 1.88 21.70 -2.56
N ARG A 108 3.07 21.57 -2.01
CA ARG A 108 3.78 22.61 -1.25
C ARG A 108 4.78 23.32 -2.15
N THR A 109 5.04 24.59 -1.86
CA THR A 109 5.98 25.44 -2.63
C THR A 109 7.37 25.46 -2.02
N ASP A 110 7.51 25.26 -0.71
CA ASP A 110 8.78 25.35 0.02
C ASP A 110 9.58 24.01 -0.04
N ILE A 111 9.66 23.44 -1.25
CA ILE A 111 10.33 22.15 -1.49
C ILE A 111 11.86 22.24 -1.39
N GLN A 112 12.44 23.42 -1.58
CA GLN A 112 13.88 23.62 -1.54
C GLN A 112 14.45 23.39 -0.12
N ALA A 113 13.72 23.83 0.91
CA ALA A 113 14.10 23.62 2.29
C ALA A 113 14.20 22.11 2.62
N ILE A 114 13.24 21.30 2.14
CA ILE A 114 13.27 19.84 2.30
C ILE A 114 14.42 19.20 1.51
N LYS A 115 14.64 19.61 0.26
CA LYS A 115 15.77 19.10 -0.55
C LYS A 115 17.11 19.42 0.11
N GLN A 116 17.22 20.59 0.73
CA GLN A 116 18.42 20.99 1.50
C GLN A 116 18.55 20.20 2.82
N LYS A 117 17.46 20.11 3.60
CA LYS A 117 17.43 19.34 4.88
C LYS A 117 17.93 17.92 4.70
N TYR A 118 17.53 17.26 3.63
CA TYR A 118 17.91 15.88 3.35
C TYR A 118 19.07 15.72 2.36
N GLY A 119 19.77 16.80 2.00
CA GLY A 119 20.95 16.73 1.14
C GLY A 119 20.67 16.19 -0.28
N CYS A 120 19.44 16.38 -0.79
CA CYS A 120 19.05 15.86 -2.11
C CYS A 120 19.72 16.66 -3.27
N GLY A 121 20.01 17.93 -3.04
CA GLY A 121 20.57 18.81 -4.10
C GLY A 121 19.61 18.95 -5.27
N ASN A 122 20.17 18.96 -6.49
CA ASN A 122 19.40 19.04 -7.73
C ASN A 122 19.05 17.66 -8.34
N ARG A 123 19.28 16.58 -7.61
CA ARG A 123 18.99 15.22 -8.06
C ARG A 123 17.49 14.96 -8.11
N PHE A 124 17.10 14.05 -8.98
CA PHE A 124 15.74 13.49 -8.97
C PHE A 124 15.53 12.72 -7.67
N MET A 125 14.47 13.06 -6.96
CA MET A 125 14.15 12.51 -5.64
C MET A 125 13.09 11.40 -5.78
N ILE A 126 13.48 10.18 -5.48
CA ILE A 126 12.63 9.00 -5.44
C ILE A 126 12.25 8.75 -3.98
N VAL A 127 10.94 8.70 -3.68
CA VAL A 127 10.47 8.54 -2.29
C VAL A 127 9.75 7.22 -2.12
N GLY A 128 10.17 6.45 -1.13
CA GLY A 128 9.42 5.34 -0.57
C GLY A 128 9.00 5.66 0.87
N VAL A 129 7.74 5.35 1.22
CA VAL A 129 7.20 5.60 2.56
C VAL A 129 6.59 4.32 3.12
N SER A 130 6.97 3.95 4.34
CA SER A 130 6.38 2.82 5.04
C SER A 130 6.44 3.07 6.55
N SER A 131 5.42 2.62 7.28
CA SER A 131 5.45 2.64 8.75
C SER A 131 6.39 1.59 9.34
N HIS A 132 6.70 0.55 8.57
CA HIS A 132 7.63 -0.52 8.93
C HIS A 132 8.24 -1.12 7.67
N TRP A 133 9.54 -0.96 7.51
CA TRP A 133 10.28 -1.52 6.40
C TRP A 133 10.65 -2.98 6.65
N SER A 134 10.38 -3.83 5.66
CA SER A 134 10.67 -5.26 5.67
C SER A 134 10.97 -5.75 4.25
N VAL A 135 11.36 -7.01 4.13
CA VAL A 135 11.55 -7.65 2.82
C VAL A 135 10.27 -7.57 1.98
N SER A 136 9.12 -7.86 2.59
CA SER A 136 7.83 -7.83 1.89
C SER A 136 7.38 -6.40 1.49
N LYS A 137 7.98 -5.37 2.10
CA LYS A 137 7.80 -3.95 1.72
C LYS A 137 8.85 -3.48 0.71
N GLY A 138 9.65 -4.40 0.18
CA GLY A 138 10.61 -4.13 -0.89
C GLY A 138 11.87 -3.40 -0.45
N LEU A 139 12.25 -3.40 0.84
CA LEU A 139 13.42 -2.67 1.33
C LEU A 139 14.69 -2.99 0.52
N TYR A 140 14.94 -4.26 0.25
CA TYR A 140 16.13 -4.67 -0.51
C TYR A 140 16.03 -4.32 -2.00
N ASP A 141 14.83 -4.15 -2.54
CA ASP A 141 14.66 -3.70 -3.92
C ASP A 141 15.02 -2.22 -4.07
N TYR A 142 14.80 -1.40 -3.03
CA TYR A 142 15.36 -0.03 -3.01
C TYR A 142 16.88 -0.02 -2.96
N TYR A 143 17.51 -0.98 -2.28
CA TYR A 143 18.97 -1.09 -2.27
C TYR A 143 19.51 -1.42 -3.66
N LYS A 144 18.92 -2.40 -4.34
CA LYS A 144 19.27 -2.75 -5.72
C LYS A 144 18.96 -1.61 -6.70
N LEU A 145 17.81 -0.96 -6.56
CA LEU A 145 17.44 0.19 -7.39
C LEU A 145 18.52 1.29 -7.32
N ARG A 146 19.04 1.53 -6.12
CA ARG A 146 20.13 2.51 -5.93
C ARG A 146 21.37 2.18 -6.72
N GLU A 147 21.71 0.90 -6.89
CA GLU A 147 22.87 0.47 -7.70
C GLU A 147 22.66 0.69 -9.21
N LEU A 148 21.40 0.62 -9.66
CA LEU A 148 21.05 0.76 -11.09
C LEU A 148 20.88 2.22 -11.53
N LEU A 149 20.77 3.16 -10.61
CA LEU A 149 20.55 4.58 -10.93
C LEU A 149 21.83 5.40 -10.68
N PRO A 150 22.23 6.31 -11.61
CA PRO A 150 23.39 7.19 -11.42
C PRO A 150 23.25 8.06 -10.15
N ALA A 151 24.27 8.02 -9.27
CA ALA A 151 24.25 8.69 -7.99
C ALA A 151 24.26 10.22 -8.04
N ASP A 152 24.83 10.75 -9.11
CA ASP A 152 24.88 12.18 -9.39
C ASP A 152 23.52 12.73 -9.89
N GLN A 153 22.65 11.87 -10.42
CA GLN A 153 21.36 12.26 -10.97
C GLN A 153 20.18 11.89 -10.07
N PHE A 154 20.28 10.80 -9.30
CA PHE A 154 19.17 10.27 -8.51
C PHE A 154 19.52 10.15 -7.03
N VAL A 155 18.51 10.34 -6.18
CA VAL A 155 18.58 10.07 -4.75
C VAL A 155 17.33 9.34 -4.32
N VAL A 156 17.50 8.30 -3.50
CA VAL A 156 16.40 7.55 -2.89
C VAL A 156 16.21 8.03 -1.45
N VAL A 157 14.98 8.37 -1.09
CA VAL A 157 14.61 8.76 0.28
C VAL A 157 13.60 7.76 0.82
N LEU A 158 13.95 7.08 1.91
CA LEU A 158 13.09 6.11 2.59
C LEU A 158 12.60 6.67 3.91
N VAL A 159 11.30 6.92 4.01
CA VAL A 159 10.64 7.42 5.22
C VAL A 159 10.08 6.26 6.04
N GLY A 160 10.26 6.31 7.36
CA GLY A 160 9.80 5.29 8.30
C GLY A 160 10.82 4.17 8.55
N ILE A 161 12.09 4.43 8.26
CA ILE A 161 13.19 3.50 8.52
C ILE A 161 13.55 3.51 10.02
N THR A 162 13.90 2.36 10.58
CA THR A 162 14.36 2.32 11.98
C THR A 162 15.79 2.82 12.11
N SER A 163 16.20 3.24 13.32
CA SER A 163 17.60 3.66 13.59
C SER A 163 18.59 2.55 13.25
N GLU A 164 18.26 1.29 13.52
CA GLU A 164 19.09 0.14 13.16
C GLU A 164 19.23 -0.01 11.64
N GLN A 165 18.11 0.09 10.91
CA GLN A 165 18.11 0.03 9.45
C GLN A 165 18.90 1.20 8.86
N LYS A 166 18.74 2.42 9.41
CA LYS A 166 19.45 3.63 8.98
C LYS A 166 20.97 3.49 9.03
N ASN A 167 21.48 2.78 10.03
CA ASN A 167 22.90 2.50 10.15
C ASN A 167 23.42 1.48 9.12
N ASN A 168 22.53 0.75 8.47
CA ASN A 168 22.84 -0.34 7.54
C ASN A 168 22.38 -0.08 6.10
N ILE A 169 21.78 1.09 5.81
CA ILE A 169 21.38 1.41 4.42
C ILE A 169 22.60 1.73 3.57
N PRO A 170 22.59 1.34 2.27
CA PRO A 170 23.65 1.65 1.33
C PRO A 170 23.86 3.15 1.12
N ASP A 171 25.07 3.55 0.76
CA ASP A 171 25.39 4.91 0.37
C ASP A 171 24.50 5.39 -0.79
N GLY A 172 24.05 6.66 -0.68
CA GLY A 172 23.15 7.26 -1.67
C GLY A 172 21.68 6.97 -1.45
N ILE A 173 21.32 6.26 -0.38
CA ILE A 173 19.96 6.22 0.17
C ILE A 173 19.90 7.10 1.42
N ILE A 174 18.88 7.93 1.53
CA ILE A 174 18.64 8.79 2.68
C ILE A 174 17.55 8.17 3.53
N GLY A 175 17.89 7.75 4.75
CA GLY A 175 16.93 7.20 5.70
C GLY A 175 16.35 8.31 6.59
N VAL A 176 15.03 8.44 6.58
CA VAL A 176 14.26 9.29 7.47
C VAL A 176 13.49 8.39 8.44
N GLU A 177 13.81 8.44 9.75
CA GLU A 177 13.20 7.54 10.72
C GLU A 177 11.70 7.84 10.89
N ARG A 178 11.38 9.08 11.18
CA ARG A 178 10.01 9.56 11.31
C ARG A 178 9.95 11.04 10.94
N THR A 179 8.91 11.43 10.25
CA THR A 179 8.62 12.86 10.06
C THR A 179 8.09 13.48 11.35
N GLU A 180 8.38 14.74 11.60
CA GLU A 180 7.91 15.47 12.78
C GLU A 180 6.37 15.55 12.81
N ASN A 181 5.77 15.70 11.63
CA ASN A 181 4.33 15.80 11.44
C ASN A 181 3.93 15.46 10.00
N LEU A 182 2.64 15.53 9.71
CA LEU A 182 2.10 15.28 8.37
C LEU A 182 2.47 16.37 7.36
N ASP A 183 2.73 17.61 7.81
CA ASP A 183 3.13 18.70 6.92
C ASP A 183 4.52 18.47 6.35
N GLU A 184 5.44 17.95 7.15
CA GLU A 184 6.76 17.53 6.68
C GLU A 184 6.66 16.38 5.68
N LEU A 185 5.79 15.39 5.94
CA LEU A 185 5.56 14.30 5.01
C LEU A 185 4.98 14.82 3.68
N ALA A 186 4.03 15.76 3.73
CA ALA A 186 3.48 16.40 2.54
C ALA A 186 4.54 17.21 1.76
N LEU A 187 5.48 17.86 2.47
CA LEU A 187 6.63 18.52 1.86
C LEU A 187 7.57 17.51 1.17
N ILE A 188 7.84 16.36 1.79
CA ILE A 188 8.65 15.29 1.19
C ILE A 188 7.98 14.78 -0.09
N TYR A 189 6.69 14.47 -0.06
CA TYR A 189 5.95 14.08 -1.27
C TYR A 189 5.98 15.19 -2.33
N SER A 190 5.79 16.45 -1.93
CA SER A 190 5.81 17.58 -2.87
C SER A 190 7.18 17.78 -3.51
N ALA A 191 8.27 17.54 -2.77
CA ALA A 191 9.64 17.66 -3.25
C ALA A 191 10.07 16.47 -4.13
N ALA A 192 9.41 15.31 -4.00
CA ALA A 192 9.70 14.11 -4.76
C ALA A 192 9.37 14.30 -6.25
N ASP A 193 10.21 13.76 -7.12
CA ASP A 193 9.94 13.65 -8.55
C ASP A 193 9.06 12.43 -8.86
N VAL A 194 9.18 11.37 -8.03
CA VAL A 194 8.37 10.15 -8.11
C VAL A 194 8.20 9.53 -6.73
N VAL A 195 6.98 9.09 -6.39
CA VAL A 195 6.72 8.22 -5.24
C VAL A 195 6.68 6.78 -5.70
N THR A 196 7.21 5.87 -4.88
CA THR A 196 7.28 4.46 -5.23
C THR A 196 6.72 3.57 -4.14
N SER A 197 6.09 2.47 -4.54
CA SER A 197 5.78 1.35 -3.65
C SER A 197 6.27 0.05 -4.29
N LEU A 198 7.36 -0.48 -3.74
CA LEU A 198 7.97 -1.75 -4.15
C LEU A 198 7.50 -2.89 -3.25
N SER A 199 6.29 -2.75 -2.71
CA SER A 199 5.71 -3.74 -1.82
C SER A 199 5.24 -4.98 -2.59
N TYR A 200 5.58 -6.16 -2.08
CA TYR A 200 5.10 -7.44 -2.61
C TYR A 200 3.65 -7.75 -2.19
N GLN A 201 3.07 -6.94 -1.32
CA GLN A 201 1.69 -7.12 -0.85
C GLN A 201 1.16 -5.83 -0.20
N GLU A 202 0.14 -5.28 -0.83
CA GLU A 202 -0.60 -4.11 -0.35
C GLU A 202 -2.10 -4.36 -0.48
N THR A 203 -2.86 -3.96 0.51
CA THR A 203 -4.32 -4.02 0.43
C THR A 203 -4.92 -2.76 -0.17
N PHE A 204 -4.16 -1.66 -0.23
CA PHE A 204 -4.57 -0.42 -0.85
C PHE A 204 -3.38 0.36 -1.43
N GLY A 205 -2.49 0.92 -0.60
CA GLY A 205 -1.39 1.78 -1.01
C GLY A 205 -1.63 3.26 -0.70
N LEU A 206 -2.02 3.58 0.53
CA LEU A 206 -2.35 4.95 0.95
C LEU A 206 -1.22 5.95 0.66
N THR A 207 0.05 5.53 0.80
CA THR A 207 1.22 6.38 0.53
C THR A 207 1.32 6.85 -0.92
N ILE A 208 0.79 6.06 -1.87
CA ILE A 208 0.72 6.46 -3.29
C ILE A 208 -0.33 7.56 -3.46
N VAL A 209 -1.50 7.39 -2.85
CA VAL A 209 -2.58 8.39 -2.93
C VAL A 209 -2.21 9.68 -2.20
N GLU A 210 -1.45 9.62 -1.11
CA GLU A 210 -0.85 10.78 -0.44
C GLU A 210 0.13 11.53 -1.38
N GLY A 211 0.96 10.77 -2.10
CA GLY A 211 1.84 11.31 -3.15
C GLY A 211 1.04 11.99 -4.27
N PHE A 212 -0.02 11.37 -4.76
CA PHE A 212 -0.92 11.95 -5.75
C PHE A 212 -1.57 13.25 -5.27
N ALA A 213 -2.05 13.28 -4.05
CA ALA A 213 -2.60 14.51 -3.45
C ALA A 213 -1.58 15.66 -3.42
N CYS A 214 -0.29 15.34 -3.30
CA CYS A 214 0.83 16.29 -3.41
C CYS A 214 1.30 16.54 -4.86
N GLY A 215 0.59 16.00 -5.85
CA GLY A 215 0.90 16.17 -7.27
C GLY A 215 2.12 15.37 -7.75
N THR A 216 2.46 14.27 -7.08
CA THR A 216 3.64 13.47 -7.39
C THR A 216 3.23 12.16 -8.05
N PRO A 217 3.76 11.84 -9.26
CA PRO A 217 3.48 10.60 -9.95
C PRO A 217 4.08 9.39 -9.23
N ALA A 218 3.57 8.21 -9.57
CA ALA A 218 4.00 6.96 -8.95
C ALA A 218 4.66 5.99 -9.93
N VAL A 219 5.60 5.17 -9.41
CA VAL A 219 6.01 3.92 -10.02
C VAL A 219 5.82 2.81 -9.00
N VAL A 220 5.00 1.82 -9.34
CA VAL A 220 4.61 0.75 -8.41
C VAL A 220 4.78 -0.62 -9.04
N TYR A 221 4.88 -1.65 -8.20
CA TYR A 221 4.82 -3.04 -8.65
C TYR A 221 3.40 -3.45 -9.08
N ASP A 222 3.30 -4.36 -10.05
CA ASP A 222 2.06 -4.96 -10.56
C ASP A 222 1.46 -5.98 -9.57
N ASN A 223 1.46 -5.67 -8.29
CA ASN A 223 1.11 -6.63 -7.26
C ASN A 223 -0.05 -6.14 -6.39
N THR A 224 -0.98 -7.05 -6.12
CA THR A 224 -2.13 -6.84 -5.23
C THR A 224 -2.96 -5.60 -5.62
N ALA A 225 -3.21 -4.66 -4.72
CA ALA A 225 -4.04 -3.50 -4.98
C ALA A 225 -3.32 -2.32 -5.66
N LEU A 226 -1.98 -2.33 -5.75
CA LEU A 226 -1.22 -1.20 -6.28
C LEU A 226 -1.58 -0.82 -7.73
N PRO A 227 -1.78 -1.77 -8.67
CA PRO A 227 -2.17 -1.45 -10.05
C PRO A 227 -3.53 -0.74 -10.17
N GLU A 228 -4.41 -0.84 -9.17
CA GLU A 228 -5.71 -0.16 -9.18
C GLU A 228 -5.58 1.37 -9.04
N LEU A 229 -4.44 1.83 -8.50
CA LEU A 229 -4.20 3.24 -8.21
C LEU A 229 -3.58 4.00 -9.38
N VAL A 230 -2.80 3.32 -10.23
CA VAL A 230 -1.88 3.94 -11.18
C VAL A 230 -2.29 3.65 -12.62
N ASP A 231 -2.40 4.70 -13.42
CA ASP A 231 -2.60 4.66 -14.86
C ASP A 231 -1.53 5.51 -15.58
N SER A 232 -1.59 5.58 -16.92
CA SER A 232 -0.61 6.30 -17.74
C SER A 232 -0.48 7.80 -17.43
N ASP A 233 -1.52 8.40 -16.87
CA ASP A 233 -1.58 9.83 -16.57
C ASP A 233 -1.08 10.13 -15.14
N THR A 234 -0.93 9.11 -14.31
CA THR A 234 -0.52 9.21 -12.91
C THR A 234 0.80 8.50 -12.61
N GLY A 235 1.30 7.69 -13.55
CA GLY A 235 2.58 7.00 -13.36
C GLY A 235 2.72 5.73 -14.18
N LEU A 236 3.51 4.78 -13.65
CA LEU A 236 3.78 3.51 -14.32
C LEU A 236 3.68 2.33 -13.37
N VAL A 237 3.14 1.23 -13.87
CA VAL A 237 3.11 -0.07 -13.19
C VAL A 237 4.19 -0.96 -13.81
N VAL A 238 4.99 -1.62 -12.98
CA VAL A 238 6.11 -2.47 -13.42
C VAL A 238 6.00 -3.87 -12.83
N GLU A 239 6.52 -4.84 -13.54
CA GLU A 239 6.55 -6.23 -13.08
C GLU A 239 7.31 -6.36 -11.75
N THR A 240 6.68 -7.04 -10.79
CA THR A 240 7.21 -7.22 -9.44
C THR A 240 8.59 -7.88 -9.45
N GLY A 241 9.59 -7.22 -8.86
CA GLY A 241 10.96 -7.70 -8.78
C GLY A 241 11.80 -7.52 -10.05
N ASN A 242 11.24 -6.96 -11.12
CA ASN A 242 11.99 -6.64 -12.33
C ASN A 242 12.71 -5.30 -12.17
N MET A 243 13.94 -5.36 -11.67
CA MET A 243 14.71 -4.17 -11.28
C MET A 243 15.12 -3.29 -12.47
N GLU A 244 15.37 -3.90 -13.62
CA GLU A 244 15.74 -3.19 -14.87
C GLU A 244 14.55 -2.37 -15.37
N ARG A 245 13.36 -2.98 -15.42
CA ARG A 245 12.12 -2.27 -15.79
C ARG A 245 11.75 -1.20 -14.78
N LEU A 246 11.96 -1.45 -13.49
CA LEU A 246 11.76 -0.46 -12.44
C LEU A 246 12.65 0.78 -12.65
N ALA A 247 13.95 0.57 -12.87
CA ALA A 247 14.89 1.65 -13.10
C ALA A 247 14.58 2.42 -14.40
N GLU A 248 14.16 1.72 -15.46
CA GLU A 248 13.72 2.32 -16.73
C GLU A 248 12.47 3.19 -16.52
N ALA A 249 11.43 2.67 -15.83
CA ALA A 249 10.20 3.38 -15.54
C ALA A 249 10.45 4.66 -14.73
N ILE A 250 11.32 4.60 -13.72
CA ILE A 250 11.68 5.76 -12.91
C ILE A 250 12.40 6.81 -13.77
N ARG A 251 13.37 6.42 -14.62
CA ARG A 251 14.03 7.34 -15.55
C ARG A 251 13.02 7.99 -16.51
N GLN A 252 12.07 7.22 -17.02
CA GLN A 252 11.03 7.71 -17.92
C GLN A 252 10.15 8.76 -17.23
N VAL A 253 9.62 8.47 -16.03
CA VAL A 253 8.79 9.41 -15.26
C VAL A 253 9.58 10.69 -14.95
N CYS A 254 10.82 10.57 -14.47
CA CYS A 254 11.66 11.73 -14.18
C CYS A 254 12.00 12.55 -15.41
N LYS A 255 12.25 11.91 -16.57
CA LYS A 255 12.53 12.58 -17.85
C LYS A 255 11.29 13.30 -18.39
N THR A 256 10.12 12.69 -18.29
CA THR A 256 8.83 13.33 -18.66
C THR A 256 8.56 14.54 -17.79
N GLY A 257 8.95 14.46 -16.53
CA GLY A 257 8.85 15.53 -15.54
C GLY A 257 7.53 15.51 -14.77
N LYS A 258 7.65 15.77 -13.47
CA LYS A 258 6.51 15.77 -12.52
C LYS A 258 5.34 16.65 -12.99
N SER A 259 5.61 17.80 -13.62
CA SER A 259 4.58 18.74 -14.08
C SER A 259 3.60 18.13 -15.08
N PHE A 260 4.03 17.15 -15.87
CA PHE A 260 3.16 16.43 -16.80
C PHE A 260 2.07 15.65 -16.06
N TYR A 261 2.41 14.98 -14.97
CA TYR A 261 1.52 14.11 -14.22
C TYR A 261 0.72 14.82 -13.11
N SER A 262 1.24 15.97 -12.64
CA SER A 262 0.81 16.56 -11.36
C SER A 262 -0.68 16.87 -11.29
N GLN A 263 -1.28 17.36 -12.39
CA GLN A 263 -2.71 17.68 -12.43
C GLN A 263 -3.56 16.41 -12.33
N ALA A 264 -3.25 15.39 -13.13
CA ALA A 264 -3.98 14.11 -13.13
C ALA A 264 -3.88 13.40 -11.77
N CYS A 265 -2.68 13.36 -11.17
CA CYS A 265 -2.48 12.81 -9.82
C CYS A 265 -3.40 13.49 -8.80
N ARG A 266 -3.44 14.82 -8.80
CA ARG A 266 -4.30 15.58 -7.87
C ARG A 266 -5.78 15.34 -8.10
N GLU A 267 -6.19 15.31 -9.37
CA GLU A 267 -7.58 15.05 -9.74
C GLU A 267 -8.02 13.66 -9.24
N VAL A 268 -7.21 12.64 -9.47
CA VAL A 268 -7.46 11.28 -8.97
C VAL A 268 -7.56 11.26 -7.45
N ALA A 269 -6.64 11.91 -6.73
CA ALA A 269 -6.68 11.98 -5.27
C ALA A 269 -7.96 12.67 -4.75
N GLN A 270 -8.36 13.77 -5.38
CA GLN A 270 -9.51 14.58 -4.96
C GLN A 270 -10.86 14.00 -5.34
N THR A 271 -10.97 13.33 -6.50
CA THR A 271 -12.25 12.83 -7.00
C THR A 271 -12.50 11.38 -6.61
N ARG A 272 -11.46 10.55 -6.62
CA ARG A 272 -11.59 9.11 -6.36
C ARG A 272 -11.26 8.73 -4.91
N TYR A 273 -10.36 9.48 -4.24
CA TYR A 273 -9.79 9.08 -2.96
C TYR A 273 -9.86 10.16 -1.87
N ASP A 274 -10.64 11.23 -2.04
CA ASP A 274 -10.85 12.19 -0.95
C ASP A 274 -11.55 11.52 0.25
N LYS A 275 -11.07 11.78 1.46
CA LYS A 275 -11.58 11.12 2.67
C LYS A 275 -13.06 11.40 2.92
N PHE A 276 -13.55 12.61 2.62
CA PHE A 276 -14.95 12.97 2.87
C PHE A 276 -15.86 12.23 1.89
N CYS A 277 -15.47 12.13 0.61
CA CYS A 277 -16.21 11.32 -0.36
C CYS A 277 -16.25 9.83 0.02
N GLN A 278 -15.19 9.30 0.62
CA GLN A 278 -15.22 7.92 1.11
C GLN A 278 -16.10 7.78 2.36
N TYR A 279 -16.08 8.75 3.27
CA TYR A 279 -16.96 8.74 4.45
C TYR A 279 -18.45 8.83 4.07
N GLU A 280 -18.80 9.63 3.06
CA GLU A 280 -20.17 9.69 2.53
C GLU A 280 -20.67 8.32 2.06
N LYS A 281 -19.84 7.54 1.36
CA LYS A 281 -20.18 6.16 0.97
C LYS A 281 -20.44 5.24 2.18
N TYR A 282 -19.72 5.44 3.29
CA TYR A 282 -20.02 4.70 4.52
C TYR A 282 -21.35 5.14 5.13
N VAL A 283 -21.67 6.44 5.14
CA VAL A 283 -22.95 6.95 5.63
C VAL A 283 -24.09 6.36 4.81
N GLU A 284 -24.00 6.42 3.47
CA GLU A 284 -24.99 5.81 2.59
C GLU A 284 -25.17 4.31 2.86
N LEU A 285 -24.08 3.58 3.07
CA LEU A 285 -24.12 2.16 3.39
C LEU A 285 -24.82 1.90 4.74
N TYR A 286 -24.56 2.73 5.75
CA TYR A 286 -25.20 2.62 7.06
C TYR A 286 -26.71 2.92 6.95
N GLU A 287 -27.09 3.95 6.22
CA GLU A 287 -28.50 4.28 5.98
C GLU A 287 -29.24 3.15 5.27
N GLN A 288 -28.65 2.59 4.19
CA GLN A 288 -29.20 1.44 3.48
C GLN A 288 -29.36 0.22 4.38
N ALA A 289 -28.38 -0.02 5.27
CA ALA A 289 -28.42 -1.15 6.18
C ALA A 289 -29.51 -1.03 7.27
N LEU A 290 -29.90 0.21 7.62
CA LEU A 290 -30.94 0.49 8.61
C LEU A 290 -32.36 0.44 8.05
N VAL A 291 -32.53 0.49 6.71
CA VAL A 291 -33.85 0.37 6.11
C VAL A 291 -34.38 -1.06 6.34
N PRO A 292 -35.58 -1.22 6.95
CA PRO A 292 -36.15 -2.56 7.15
C PRO A 292 -36.32 -3.25 5.79
N LYS A 293 -35.72 -4.42 5.60
CA LYS A 293 -36.07 -5.25 4.43
C LYS A 293 -37.55 -5.60 4.56
N LYS A 294 -38.37 -5.13 3.63
CA LYS A 294 -39.76 -5.59 3.53
C LYS A 294 -39.71 -7.12 3.37
N VAL A 295 -40.26 -7.81 4.37
CA VAL A 295 -40.45 -9.27 4.38
C VAL A 295 -41.51 -9.62 3.34
#